data_8b8b612255af85de42ffb71d7682e94a
#
_entry.id   8b8b612255af85de42ffb71d7682e94a
#
_cell.length_a   1.000
_cell.length_b   1.000
_cell.length_c   1.000
_cell.angle_alpha   90.00
_cell.angle_beta   90.00
_cell.angle_gamma   90.00
#
_symmetry.space_group_name_H-M   'P 1'
#
loop_
_entity.id
_entity.type
_entity.pdbx_description
1 polymer ?
#
loop_
_entity_poly.entity_id
_entity_poly.type
_entity_poly.pdbx_seq_one_letter_code
_entity_poly.pdbx_strand_id
1 'polypeptide(L)'
;MPGGILHAVLTAVLLLLGPGTPAGAERSEHPEAVGPEEYDIYNRIVEAKFLTSETSMIFIRELTATRLGPSGLPFSGEWFEENRLFEGGVPGPLLSDFLFKTREPSRLAARFGFGARYRLIPRDEGQHDRVSLPPHAAIRGIQLFSGTIVLEFSRVAFTPKEDLGLVYVGNERPDGTGAGMLVLLKRSGRDWVFVDTEIVWTIRDSEP
;
A
#
# COMPACT_ATOMS: atom_id res chain seq x y z
N MET A 1 85.61 7.21 -40.15
CA MET A 1 84.97 8.12 -39.21
C MET A 1 83.56 7.58 -39.05
N PRO A 2 83.19 6.87 -37.93
CA PRO A 2 81.96 6.13 -37.81
C PRO A 2 80.82 6.98 -37.27
N GLY A 3 79.71 6.87 -37.95
CA GLY A 3 78.44 7.45 -37.52
C GLY A 3 77.70 6.51 -36.61
N GLY A 4 77.34 7.02 -35.44
CA GLY A 4 76.52 6.31 -34.48
C GLY A 4 74.98 6.32 -34.85
N ILE A 5 74.39 5.15 -34.90
CA ILE A 5 72.95 4.98 -35.11
C ILE A 5 72.27 4.92 -33.73
N LEU A 6 71.49 5.93 -33.42
CA LEU A 6 70.67 5.98 -32.19
C LEU A 6 69.37 5.25 -32.42
N HIS A 7 69.21 4.11 -31.74
CA HIS A 7 67.91 3.36 -31.77
C HIS A 7 66.96 3.93 -30.69
N ALA A 8 65.90 4.56 -31.13
CA ALA A 8 64.81 4.97 -30.25
C ALA A 8 63.88 3.78 -30.05
N VAL A 9 63.85 3.27 -28.83
CA VAL A 9 62.88 2.24 -28.42
C VAL A 9 61.55 2.94 -28.05
N LEU A 10 60.56 2.76 -28.89
CA LEU A 10 59.20 3.25 -28.64
C LEU A 10 58.44 2.23 -27.79
N THR A 11 58.31 2.49 -26.50
CA THR A 11 57.50 1.63 -25.59
C THR A 11 56.01 2.00 -25.73
N ALA A 12 55.24 1.18 -26.41
CA ALA A 12 53.80 1.32 -26.50
C ALA A 12 53.15 0.80 -25.20
N VAL A 13 52.64 1.69 -24.39
CA VAL A 13 51.80 1.34 -23.23
C VAL A 13 50.36 1.07 -23.73
N LEU A 14 49.98 -0.20 -23.78
CA LEU A 14 48.64 -0.64 -24.13
C LEU A 14 47.74 -0.52 -22.89
N LEU A 15 46.98 0.55 -22.75
CA LEU A 15 45.91 0.71 -21.75
C LEU A 15 44.77 -0.22 -22.11
N LEU A 16 44.65 -1.35 -21.42
CA LEU A 16 43.50 -2.25 -21.43
C LEU A 16 42.36 -1.55 -20.66
N LEU A 17 41.50 -0.86 -21.41
CA LEU A 17 40.18 -0.46 -20.93
C LEU A 17 39.31 -1.73 -20.86
N GLY A 18 39.24 -2.31 -19.66
CA GLY A 18 38.28 -3.37 -19.38
C GLY A 18 36.82 -2.85 -19.55
N PRO A 19 35.91 -3.66 -20.12
CA PRO A 19 34.53 -3.29 -20.15
C PRO A 19 33.98 -3.21 -18.70
N GLY A 20 33.69 -1.99 -18.26
CA GLY A 20 33.00 -1.76 -17.00
C GLY A 20 31.68 -2.53 -17.03
N THR A 21 31.57 -3.57 -16.23
CA THR A 21 30.31 -4.24 -15.94
C THR A 21 29.34 -3.19 -15.42
N PRO A 22 28.16 -2.98 -16.05
CA PRO A 22 27.17 -2.12 -15.44
C PRO A 22 26.83 -2.73 -14.09
N ALA A 23 27.03 -1.97 -13.03
CA ALA A 23 26.55 -2.32 -11.70
C ALA A 23 25.05 -2.55 -11.84
N GLY A 24 24.65 -3.83 -11.85
CA GLY A 24 23.25 -4.20 -11.78
C GLY A 24 22.72 -3.54 -10.50
N ALA A 25 21.75 -2.66 -10.64
CA ALA A 25 20.99 -2.17 -9.50
C ALA A 25 20.41 -3.41 -8.84
N GLU A 26 20.99 -3.84 -7.71
CA GLU A 26 20.40 -4.83 -6.83
C GLU A 26 19.01 -4.28 -6.49
N ARG A 27 17.98 -4.88 -7.10
CA ARG A 27 16.61 -4.67 -6.67
C ARG A 27 16.57 -5.09 -5.21
N SER A 28 16.36 -4.12 -4.34
CA SER A 28 16.16 -4.39 -2.92
C SER A 28 15.08 -5.46 -2.80
N GLU A 29 15.44 -6.63 -2.25
CA GLU A 29 14.50 -7.74 -2.03
C GLU A 29 13.47 -7.42 -0.94
N HIS A 30 13.55 -6.25 -0.33
CA HIS A 30 12.60 -5.80 0.66
C HIS A 30 11.60 -4.84 0.02
N PRO A 31 10.29 -5.02 0.32
CA PRO A 31 9.27 -4.08 -0.11
C PRO A 31 9.67 -2.67 0.34
N GLU A 32 9.57 -1.73 -0.57
CA GLU A 32 9.88 -0.32 -0.30
C GLU A 32 9.09 0.16 0.92
N ALA A 33 9.76 0.87 1.83
CA ALA A 33 9.12 1.39 3.02
C ALA A 33 7.99 2.36 2.65
N VAL A 34 6.88 2.27 3.39
CA VAL A 34 5.73 3.18 3.21
C VAL A 34 6.16 4.62 3.53
N GLY A 35 5.95 5.53 2.59
CA GLY A 35 6.35 6.93 2.68
C GLY A 35 5.54 7.75 3.69
N PRO A 36 6.08 8.87 4.18
CA PRO A 36 5.36 9.72 5.14
C PRO A 36 4.05 10.27 4.57
N GLU A 37 3.99 10.63 3.29
CA GLU A 37 2.77 11.14 2.65
C GLU A 37 1.63 10.11 2.63
N GLU A 38 1.95 8.81 2.57
CA GLU A 38 0.95 7.76 2.67
C GLU A 38 0.29 7.76 4.06
N TYR A 39 1.07 8.03 5.12
CA TYR A 39 0.51 8.13 6.48
C TYR A 39 -0.41 9.34 6.66
N ASP A 40 -0.15 10.46 5.99
CA ASP A 40 -1.05 11.62 6.01
C ASP A 40 -2.42 11.25 5.44
N ILE A 41 -2.43 10.50 4.34
CA ILE A 41 -3.66 9.98 3.72
C ILE A 41 -4.37 8.96 4.63
N TYR A 42 -3.63 8.00 5.20
CA TYR A 42 -4.22 7.03 6.14
C TYR A 42 -4.84 7.71 7.35
N ASN A 43 -4.14 8.67 7.96
CA ASN A 43 -4.65 9.46 9.08
C ASN A 43 -5.94 10.18 8.70
N ARG A 44 -5.94 10.85 7.53
CA ARG A 44 -7.10 11.58 7.03
C ARG A 44 -8.32 10.68 6.82
N ILE A 45 -8.11 9.46 6.32
CA ILE A 45 -9.18 8.48 6.12
C ILE A 45 -9.71 7.99 7.46
N VAL A 46 -8.83 7.63 8.39
CA VAL A 46 -9.23 7.16 9.72
C VAL A 46 -10.05 8.23 10.43
N GLU A 47 -9.59 9.47 10.46
CA GLU A 47 -10.27 10.59 11.10
C GLU A 47 -11.66 10.85 10.51
N ALA A 48 -11.78 10.81 9.18
CA ALA A 48 -13.03 11.17 8.52
C ALA A 48 -14.07 10.04 8.47
N LYS A 49 -13.63 8.77 8.48
CA LYS A 49 -14.53 7.63 8.21
C LYS A 49 -14.68 6.64 9.36
N PHE A 50 -13.72 6.59 10.28
CA PHE A 50 -13.66 5.54 11.30
C PHE A 50 -13.62 6.06 12.74
N LEU A 51 -13.30 7.35 12.96
CA LEU A 51 -13.38 7.95 14.29
C LEU A 51 -14.81 8.40 14.57
N THR A 52 -15.44 7.73 15.52
CA THR A 52 -16.73 8.10 16.10
C THR A 52 -16.58 8.24 17.61
N SER A 53 -17.59 8.75 18.30
CA SER A 53 -17.62 8.79 19.78
C SER A 53 -17.55 7.40 20.43
N GLU A 54 -17.85 6.34 19.67
CA GLU A 54 -17.84 4.95 20.13
C GLU A 54 -16.51 4.26 19.84
N THR A 55 -15.65 4.83 18.99
CA THR A 55 -14.38 4.21 18.62
C THR A 55 -13.40 4.25 19.78
N SER A 56 -13.13 3.12 20.40
CA SER A 56 -12.25 3.00 21.58
C SER A 56 -10.83 2.56 21.20
N MET A 57 -10.70 1.71 20.17
CA MET A 57 -9.43 1.14 19.73
C MET A 57 -9.49 0.79 18.25
N ILE A 58 -8.40 1.09 17.55
CA ILE A 58 -8.21 0.72 16.14
C ILE A 58 -7.06 -0.28 16.05
N PHE A 59 -7.34 -1.45 15.51
CA PHE A 59 -6.31 -2.38 15.09
C PHE A 59 -6.01 -2.16 13.61
N ILE A 60 -4.74 -2.12 13.23
CA ILE A 60 -4.32 -1.93 11.84
C ILE A 60 -3.43 -3.12 11.48
N ARG A 61 -3.75 -3.79 10.37
CA ARG A 61 -2.90 -4.86 9.85
C ARG A 61 -1.54 -4.28 9.46
N GLU A 62 -0.45 -4.88 9.94
CA GLU A 62 0.92 -4.37 9.72
C GLU A 62 1.41 -4.52 8.28
N LEU A 63 0.81 -5.42 7.50
CA LEU A 63 1.09 -5.57 6.09
C LEU A 63 -0.01 -4.94 5.25
N THR A 64 0.40 -4.20 4.22
CA THR A 64 -0.55 -3.58 3.29
C THR A 64 -1.31 -4.63 2.48
N ALA A 65 -2.56 -4.32 2.14
CA ALA A 65 -3.42 -5.16 1.34
C ALA A 65 -2.94 -5.22 -0.12
N THR A 66 -2.92 -6.42 -0.67
CA THR A 66 -2.62 -6.70 -2.07
C THR A 66 -3.83 -7.32 -2.80
N ARG A 67 -4.93 -7.50 -2.08
CA ARG A 67 -6.15 -8.18 -2.55
C ARG A 67 -7.39 -7.50 -1.98
N LEU A 68 -8.49 -7.69 -2.70
CA LEU A 68 -9.80 -7.21 -2.29
C LEU A 68 -10.39 -8.11 -1.21
N GLY A 69 -10.41 -7.65 0.01
CA GLY A 69 -11.13 -8.19 1.15
C GLY A 69 -11.34 -9.71 1.18
N PRO A 70 -12.54 -10.16 1.58
CA PRO A 70 -12.80 -11.59 1.76
C PRO A 70 -12.78 -12.42 0.47
N SER A 71 -12.97 -11.79 -0.69
CA SER A 71 -12.92 -12.50 -1.98
C SER A 71 -11.51 -12.95 -2.34
N GLY A 72 -10.49 -12.30 -1.77
CA GLY A 72 -9.10 -12.56 -2.10
C GLY A 72 -8.73 -12.27 -3.55
N LEU A 73 -9.58 -11.57 -4.31
CA LEU A 73 -9.31 -11.20 -5.70
C LEU A 73 -8.16 -10.20 -5.75
N PRO A 74 -7.18 -10.39 -6.65
CA PRO A 74 -6.12 -9.39 -6.82
C PRO A 74 -6.68 -8.11 -7.43
N PHE A 75 -6.06 -6.99 -7.13
CA PHE A 75 -6.32 -5.76 -7.86
C PHE A 75 -5.82 -5.92 -9.30
N SER A 76 -6.67 -5.66 -10.28
CA SER A 76 -6.32 -5.74 -11.70
C SER A 76 -6.98 -4.62 -12.50
N GLY A 77 -6.36 -4.23 -13.63
CA GLY A 77 -6.92 -3.22 -14.53
C GLY A 77 -8.29 -3.64 -15.09
N GLU A 78 -8.44 -4.91 -15.47
CA GLU A 78 -9.68 -5.48 -15.95
C GLU A 78 -10.81 -5.33 -14.91
N TRP A 79 -10.52 -5.64 -13.64
CA TRP A 79 -11.49 -5.46 -12.57
C TRP A 79 -11.93 -3.99 -12.41
N PHE A 80 -11.00 -3.02 -12.54
CA PHE A 80 -11.35 -1.60 -12.51
C PHE A 80 -12.23 -1.17 -13.67
N GLU A 81 -11.97 -1.68 -14.88
CA GLU A 81 -12.75 -1.39 -16.09
C GLU A 81 -14.15 -2.00 -16.02
N GLU A 82 -14.27 -3.27 -15.61
CA GLU A 82 -15.54 -3.97 -15.47
C GLU A 82 -16.47 -3.33 -14.45
N ASN A 83 -15.93 -2.88 -13.32
CA ASN A 83 -16.72 -2.29 -12.24
C ASN A 83 -16.97 -0.79 -12.42
N ARG A 84 -16.40 -0.15 -13.45
CA ARG A 84 -16.58 1.28 -13.78
C ARG A 84 -16.46 2.20 -12.57
N LEU A 85 -15.43 1.95 -11.77
CA LEU A 85 -15.21 2.67 -10.53
C LEU A 85 -14.91 4.14 -10.79
N PHE A 86 -15.52 4.98 -9.98
CA PHE A 86 -15.48 6.43 -10.01
C PHE A 86 -16.11 7.04 -11.27
N GLU A 87 -16.87 8.10 -11.10
CA GLU A 87 -17.40 8.88 -12.22
C GLU A 87 -16.23 9.48 -13.02
N GLY A 88 -16.12 9.11 -14.32
CA GLY A 88 -15.00 9.50 -15.17
C GLY A 88 -13.78 8.57 -15.13
N GLY A 89 -13.80 7.51 -14.31
CA GLY A 89 -12.74 6.51 -14.23
C GLY A 89 -11.50 6.97 -13.45
N VAL A 90 -10.58 6.03 -13.24
CA VAL A 90 -9.28 6.30 -12.61
C VAL A 90 -8.27 6.73 -13.66
N PRO A 91 -7.56 7.87 -13.50
CA PRO A 91 -6.51 8.26 -14.44
C PRO A 91 -5.47 7.14 -14.64
N GLY A 92 -5.12 6.83 -15.89
CA GLY A 92 -4.24 5.72 -16.23
C GLY A 92 -2.91 5.68 -15.46
N PRO A 93 -2.18 6.81 -15.31
CA PRO A 93 -0.96 6.84 -14.50
C PRO A 93 -1.19 6.49 -13.02
N LEU A 94 -2.31 6.94 -12.43
CA LEU A 94 -2.68 6.65 -11.05
C LEU A 94 -3.02 5.16 -10.86
N LEU A 95 -3.80 4.60 -11.79
CA LEU A 95 -4.13 3.17 -11.79
C LEU A 95 -2.87 2.31 -11.94
N SER A 96 -1.97 2.69 -12.84
CA SER A 96 -0.70 1.97 -13.04
C SER A 96 0.16 1.95 -11.78
N ASP A 97 0.27 3.07 -11.07
CA ASP A 97 1.01 3.16 -9.79
C ASP A 97 0.32 2.34 -8.70
N PHE A 98 -1.03 2.36 -8.65
CA PHE A 98 -1.81 1.55 -7.71
C PHE A 98 -1.55 0.05 -7.91
N LEU A 99 -1.68 -0.42 -9.15
CA LEU A 99 -1.46 -1.82 -9.48
C LEU A 99 -0.01 -2.25 -9.26
N PHE A 100 0.96 -1.36 -9.48
CA PHE A 100 2.36 -1.63 -9.19
C PHE A 100 2.61 -1.78 -7.69
N LYS A 101 2.14 -0.84 -6.88
CA LYS A 101 2.35 -0.80 -5.42
C LYS A 101 1.59 -1.88 -4.66
N THR A 102 0.51 -2.41 -5.24
CA THR A 102 -0.30 -3.46 -4.61
C THR A 102 0.09 -4.88 -5.02
N ARG A 103 1.14 -5.07 -5.81
CA ARG A 103 1.64 -6.40 -6.18
C ARG A 103 2.19 -7.17 -5.00
N GLU A 104 2.91 -6.48 -4.13
CA GLU A 104 3.57 -7.06 -2.96
C GLU A 104 3.20 -6.28 -1.70
N PRO A 105 3.04 -6.97 -0.55
CA PRO A 105 2.73 -6.30 0.69
C PRO A 105 3.94 -5.51 1.20
N SER A 106 3.70 -4.31 1.72
CA SER A 106 4.69 -3.49 2.42
C SER A 106 4.36 -3.42 3.91
N ARG A 107 5.38 -3.31 4.76
CA ARG A 107 5.17 -3.23 6.20
C ARG A 107 4.87 -1.80 6.63
N LEU A 108 3.77 -1.61 7.34
CA LEU A 108 3.41 -0.37 8.01
C LEU A 108 4.21 -0.21 9.31
N ALA A 109 4.66 1.01 9.58
CA ALA A 109 5.29 1.38 10.84
C ALA A 109 4.28 2.08 11.77
N ALA A 110 4.60 2.18 13.06
CA ALA A 110 3.77 2.88 14.04
C ALA A 110 3.93 4.41 13.92
N ARG A 111 3.47 4.98 12.79
CA ARG A 111 3.59 6.40 12.45
C ARG A 111 2.23 7.09 12.27
N PHE A 112 1.14 6.44 12.67
CA PHE A 112 -0.19 7.02 12.59
C PHE A 112 -0.36 8.12 13.63
N GLY A 113 -0.96 9.25 13.23
CA GLY A 113 -1.12 10.47 14.03
C GLY A 113 -2.57 10.88 14.32
N PHE A 114 -3.55 10.04 14.01
CA PHE A 114 -4.97 10.32 14.31
C PHE A 114 -5.28 10.24 15.82
N GLY A 115 -6.35 10.89 16.26
CA GLY A 115 -6.69 11.14 17.67
C GLY A 115 -7.24 9.95 18.47
N ALA A 116 -7.00 8.67 18.06
CA ALA A 116 -7.45 7.48 18.78
C ALA A 116 -6.28 6.55 19.09
N ARG A 117 -6.50 5.63 20.05
CA ARG A 117 -5.53 4.57 20.32
C ARG A 117 -5.53 3.57 19.18
N TYR A 118 -4.34 3.12 18.77
CA TYR A 118 -4.22 2.08 17.77
C TYR A 118 -3.13 1.07 18.12
N ARG A 119 -3.18 -0.09 17.47
CA ARG A 119 -2.17 -1.14 17.56
C ARG A 119 -1.99 -1.79 16.20
N LEU A 120 -0.74 -1.98 15.80
CA LEU A 120 -0.42 -2.81 14.64
C LEU A 120 -0.56 -4.29 15.02
N ILE A 121 -1.20 -5.06 14.15
CA ILE A 121 -1.39 -6.50 14.32
C ILE A 121 -0.81 -7.25 13.13
N PRO A 122 -0.17 -8.42 13.33
CA PRO A 122 0.30 -9.24 12.24
C PRO A 122 -0.85 -9.64 11.32
N ARG A 123 -0.57 -9.73 10.03
CA ARG A 123 -1.46 -10.43 9.11
C ARG A 123 -1.23 -11.92 9.32
N ASP A 124 -2.28 -12.69 9.52
CA ASP A 124 -2.17 -14.15 9.56
C ASP A 124 -1.82 -14.64 8.15
N GLU A 125 -0.56 -15.01 7.95
CA GLU A 125 -0.10 -15.67 6.73
C GLU A 125 -0.81 -17.03 6.65
N GLY A 126 -1.75 -17.17 5.73
CA GLY A 126 -2.47 -18.42 5.46
C GLY A 126 -3.98 -18.37 5.59
N GLN A 127 -4.57 -17.31 6.06
CA GLN A 127 -6.03 -17.18 6.16
C GLN A 127 -6.61 -16.57 4.88
N HIS A 128 -6.41 -17.25 3.74
CA HIS A 128 -7.18 -17.00 2.52
C HIS A 128 -8.58 -17.63 2.59
N ASP A 129 -8.85 -18.43 3.61
CA ASP A 129 -10.13 -19.04 3.84
C ASP A 129 -10.93 -18.18 4.84
N ARG A 130 -11.96 -17.55 4.30
CA ARG A 130 -13.15 -17.03 5.00
C ARG A 130 -12.94 -16.76 6.48
N VAL A 131 -12.49 -15.59 6.82
CA VAL A 131 -12.65 -15.12 8.19
C VAL A 131 -14.11 -14.65 8.33
N SER A 132 -15.02 -15.62 8.46
CA SER A 132 -16.12 -15.41 9.37
C SER A 132 -15.46 -15.30 10.73
N LEU A 133 -15.19 -14.09 11.20
CA LEU A 133 -14.84 -13.89 12.60
C LEU A 133 -16.05 -14.40 13.37
N PRO A 134 -15.94 -15.50 14.15
CA PRO A 134 -17.05 -15.88 15.02
C PRO A 134 -17.34 -14.70 15.95
N PRO A 135 -18.57 -14.52 16.47
CA PRO A 135 -18.97 -13.37 17.28
C PRO A 135 -18.07 -13.03 18.47
N HIS A 136 -17.06 -13.82 18.74
CA HIS A 136 -16.07 -13.67 19.81
C HIS A 136 -14.66 -13.95 19.31
N ALA A 137 -14.37 -13.63 18.04
CA ALA A 137 -13.08 -13.94 17.45
C ALA A 137 -11.94 -13.25 18.16
N ALA A 138 -11.04 -14.07 18.64
CA ALA A 138 -9.72 -13.63 19.03
C ALA A 138 -8.82 -13.60 17.79
N ILE A 139 -8.41 -12.45 17.33
CA ILE A 139 -7.29 -12.34 16.40
C ILE A 139 -6.05 -12.70 17.22
N ARG A 140 -5.53 -13.93 17.07
CA ARG A 140 -4.38 -14.45 17.83
C ARG A 140 -4.39 -14.05 19.32
N GLY A 141 -5.49 -14.29 20.02
CA GLY A 141 -5.61 -13.96 21.46
C GLY A 141 -5.97 -12.50 21.76
N ILE A 142 -6.28 -11.70 20.77
CA ILE A 142 -6.83 -10.36 20.97
C ILE A 142 -8.35 -10.45 20.98
N GLN A 143 -8.93 -10.16 22.14
CA GLN A 143 -10.38 -10.07 22.27
C GLN A 143 -10.85 -8.72 21.72
N LEU A 144 -11.74 -8.75 20.72
CA LEU A 144 -12.36 -7.55 20.18
C LEU A 144 -13.59 -7.18 21.01
N PHE A 145 -13.65 -5.93 21.43
CA PHE A 145 -14.76 -5.38 22.20
C PHE A 145 -15.61 -4.45 21.32
N SER A 146 -16.82 -4.15 21.74
CA SER A 146 -17.63 -3.08 21.15
C SER A 146 -16.81 -1.78 21.04
N GLY A 147 -16.91 -1.10 19.90
CA GLY A 147 -16.09 0.08 19.61
C GLY A 147 -14.70 -0.21 19.06
N THR A 148 -14.37 -1.47 18.79
CA THR A 148 -13.13 -1.88 18.13
C THR A 148 -13.34 -1.99 16.61
N ILE A 149 -12.35 -1.58 15.86
CA ILE A 149 -12.32 -1.71 14.39
C ILE A 149 -10.97 -2.29 13.98
N VAL A 150 -10.99 -3.22 13.04
CA VAL A 150 -9.78 -3.71 12.37
C VAL A 150 -9.71 -3.11 10.99
N LEU A 151 -8.62 -2.42 10.69
CA LEU A 151 -8.38 -1.79 9.38
C LEU A 151 -7.24 -2.48 8.65
N GLU A 152 -7.37 -2.55 7.34
CA GLU A 152 -6.28 -2.84 6.42
C GLU A 152 -6.19 -1.74 5.37
N PHE A 153 -4.98 -1.42 4.94
CA PHE A 153 -4.72 -0.42 3.91
C PHE A 153 -3.90 -1.03 2.78
N SER A 154 -4.19 -0.67 1.53
CA SER A 154 -3.20 -0.84 0.48
C SER A 154 -2.09 0.21 0.60
N ARG A 155 -1.02 0.09 -0.20
CA ARG A 155 -0.15 1.23 -0.50
C ARG A 155 -0.98 2.33 -1.16
N VAL A 156 -0.61 3.59 -0.94
CA VAL A 156 -1.22 4.71 -1.63
C VAL A 156 -0.52 4.91 -2.98
N ALA A 157 -1.31 4.92 -4.04
CA ALA A 157 -0.83 5.33 -5.36
C ALA A 157 -0.93 6.84 -5.53
N PHE A 158 -0.03 7.40 -6.32
CA PHE A 158 0.00 8.81 -6.66
C PHE A 158 0.12 9.03 -8.16
N THR A 159 -0.45 10.12 -8.66
CA THR A 159 -0.09 10.63 -9.97
C THR A 159 1.37 11.10 -9.99
N PRO A 160 2.02 11.23 -11.15
CA PRO A 160 3.39 11.75 -11.24
C PRO A 160 3.57 13.17 -10.66
N LYS A 161 2.50 13.94 -10.54
CA LYS A 161 2.49 15.27 -9.92
C LYS A 161 2.14 15.23 -8.43
N GLU A 162 1.84 14.06 -7.90
CA GLU A 162 1.38 13.84 -6.53
C GLU A 162 0.17 14.71 -6.15
N ASP A 163 -0.69 15.00 -7.11
CA ASP A 163 -1.90 15.80 -6.93
C ASP A 163 -3.16 14.95 -6.71
N LEU A 164 -3.12 13.66 -7.08
CA LEU A 164 -4.16 12.68 -6.77
C LEU A 164 -3.56 11.48 -6.05
N GLY A 165 -4.32 10.94 -5.11
CA GLY A 165 -4.02 9.70 -4.38
C GLY A 165 -5.15 8.70 -4.48
N LEU A 166 -4.83 7.42 -4.65
CA LEU A 166 -5.77 6.29 -4.64
C LEU A 166 -5.32 5.26 -3.63
N VAL A 167 -6.24 4.81 -2.78
CA VAL A 167 -5.97 3.82 -1.75
C VAL A 167 -7.18 2.93 -1.52
N TYR A 168 -6.93 1.64 -1.27
CA TYR A 168 -7.93 0.72 -0.76
C TYR A 168 -7.87 0.67 0.76
N VAL A 169 -9.05 0.62 1.38
CA VAL A 169 -9.23 0.45 2.82
C VAL A 169 -10.28 -0.62 3.07
N GLY A 170 -9.91 -1.66 3.80
CA GLY A 170 -10.84 -2.64 4.34
C GLY A 170 -11.07 -2.41 5.83
N ASN A 171 -12.29 -2.63 6.29
CA ASN A 171 -12.61 -2.64 7.70
C ASN A 171 -13.40 -3.88 8.09
N GLU A 172 -13.09 -4.42 9.24
CA GLU A 172 -13.80 -5.54 9.87
C GLU A 172 -14.19 -5.14 11.29
N ARG A 173 -15.36 -5.58 11.73
CA ARG A 173 -15.90 -5.31 13.06
C ARG A 173 -16.06 -6.60 13.86
N PRO A 174 -16.15 -6.50 15.20
CA PRO A 174 -16.31 -7.67 16.08
C PRO A 174 -17.58 -8.49 15.81
N ASP A 175 -18.62 -7.86 15.27
CA ASP A 175 -19.90 -8.48 14.91
C ASP A 175 -19.82 -9.26 13.59
N GLY A 176 -18.66 -9.31 12.96
CA GLY A 176 -18.48 -9.97 11.66
C GLY A 176 -18.88 -9.13 10.46
N THR A 177 -19.41 -7.93 10.68
CA THR A 177 -19.69 -6.98 9.58
C THR A 177 -18.41 -6.33 9.07
N GLY A 178 -18.43 -5.86 7.85
CA GLY A 178 -17.27 -5.20 7.26
C GLY A 178 -17.56 -4.58 5.90
N ALA A 179 -16.64 -3.76 5.45
CA ALA A 179 -16.67 -3.18 4.11
C ALA A 179 -15.27 -2.89 3.61
N GLY A 180 -15.10 -2.96 2.31
CA GLY A 180 -13.92 -2.44 1.64
C GLY A 180 -14.29 -1.30 0.71
N MET A 181 -13.43 -0.33 0.64
CA MET A 181 -13.63 0.85 -0.19
C MET A 181 -12.35 1.27 -0.89
N LEU A 182 -12.50 1.80 -2.09
CA LEU A 182 -11.46 2.59 -2.75
C LEU A 182 -11.73 4.06 -2.48
N VAL A 183 -10.70 4.79 -2.11
CA VAL A 183 -10.78 6.21 -1.78
C VAL A 183 -9.89 6.98 -2.73
N LEU A 184 -10.49 7.90 -3.46
CA LEU A 184 -9.80 8.85 -4.33
C LEU A 184 -9.68 10.18 -3.60
N LEU A 185 -8.46 10.69 -3.48
CA LEU A 185 -8.16 11.95 -2.82
C LEU A 185 -7.44 12.89 -3.79
N LYS A 186 -7.55 14.18 -3.52
CA LYS A 186 -6.83 15.23 -4.24
C LYS A 186 -6.06 16.09 -3.26
N ARG A 187 -4.85 16.49 -3.63
CA ARG A 187 -4.05 17.44 -2.85
C ARG A 187 -4.64 18.85 -2.99
N SER A 188 -4.88 19.51 -1.88
CA SER A 188 -5.33 20.90 -1.80
C SER A 188 -4.40 21.69 -0.89
N GLY A 189 -3.40 22.33 -1.47
CA GLY A 189 -2.31 22.94 -0.69
C GLY A 189 -1.47 21.89 0.02
N ARG A 190 -1.51 21.87 1.35
CA ARG A 190 -0.81 20.88 2.19
C ARG A 190 -1.70 19.71 2.59
N ASP A 191 -3.00 19.80 2.37
CA ASP A 191 -3.98 18.83 2.84
C ASP A 191 -4.46 17.91 1.73
N TRP A 192 -4.93 16.74 2.13
CA TRP A 192 -5.62 15.80 1.26
C TRP A 192 -7.13 15.90 1.47
N VAL A 193 -7.88 16.09 0.38
CA VAL A 193 -9.34 16.16 0.40
C VAL A 193 -9.93 14.98 -0.37
N PHE A 194 -11.05 14.46 0.13
CA PHE A 194 -11.77 13.39 -0.56
C PHE A 194 -12.37 13.92 -1.85
N VAL A 195 -12.14 13.18 -2.94
CA VAL A 195 -12.81 13.39 -4.22
C VAL A 195 -14.00 12.45 -4.31
N ASP A 196 -13.75 11.16 -4.05
CA ASP A 196 -14.77 10.13 -4.16
C ASP A 196 -14.44 8.90 -3.31
N THR A 197 -15.44 8.05 -3.07
CA THR A 197 -15.29 6.80 -2.33
C THR A 197 -16.22 5.75 -2.90
N GLU A 198 -15.66 4.66 -3.41
CA GLU A 198 -16.39 3.52 -3.96
C GLU A 198 -16.34 2.34 -3.00
N ILE A 199 -17.51 1.82 -2.64
CA ILE A 199 -17.59 0.59 -1.83
C ILE A 199 -17.46 -0.60 -2.78
N VAL A 200 -16.42 -1.41 -2.55
CA VAL A 200 -16.06 -2.52 -3.43
C VAL A 200 -16.52 -3.88 -2.89
N TRP A 201 -16.77 -3.98 -1.61
CA TRP A 201 -17.43 -5.13 -0.98
C TRP A 201 -18.06 -4.76 0.36
N THR A 202 -19.06 -5.54 0.78
CA THR A 202 -19.65 -5.46 2.12
C THR A 202 -19.93 -6.86 2.67
N ILE A 203 -19.69 -7.04 3.97
CA ILE A 203 -20.23 -8.16 4.74
C ILE A 203 -21.29 -7.58 5.65
N ARG A 204 -22.51 -8.09 5.52
CA ARG A 204 -23.63 -7.74 6.40
C ARG A 204 -23.84 -8.86 7.41
N ASP A 205 -24.34 -8.51 8.58
CA ASP A 205 -24.80 -9.52 9.52
C ASP A 205 -25.89 -10.34 8.83
N SER A 206 -25.74 -11.67 8.85
CA SER A 206 -26.81 -12.54 8.40
C SER A 206 -27.88 -12.46 9.48
N GLU A 207 -28.95 -11.72 9.23
CA GLU A 207 -30.13 -11.80 10.11
C GLU A 207 -30.49 -13.26 10.32
N PRO A 208 -30.74 -13.67 11.57
CA PRO A 208 -31.07 -15.04 11.92
C PRO A 208 -32.44 -15.47 11.35
#